data_3a766b5aa5ccf4d18ea3bda07253c067
#
_entry.id   3a766b5aa5ccf4d18ea3bda07253c067
#
_cell.length_a   1.000
_cell.length_b   1.000
_cell.length_c   1.000
_cell.angle_alpha   90.00
_cell.angle_beta   90.00
_cell.angle_gamma   90.00
#
_symmetry.space_group_name_H-M   'P 1'
#
loop_
_entity.id
_entity.type
_entity.pdbx_description
1 polymer ?
#
loop_
_entity_poly.entity_id
_entity_poly.type
_entity_poly.pdbx_seq_one_letter_code
_entity_poly.pdbx_strand_id
1 'polypeptide(L)'
;MKALSARGRRLLLGGLLGVFSILGAACGGDAGPQDFLSPEGPVAERADGLWDLTFAIAAIIFVIVEGVLVYTLVRFRRRAGRPAAQFHGNTKVEVVLTLIPTLILAGLAVPTVKAIADLAEEPQNALNVKVVARQFWWEYEYDNGLITANEMHVPTGQPVFLTLEGQDVIHSFWIPKLTGKQDVVPGRVNHMQFEADRPGEYWGQCTEYCGLSHANMRLRVIAHEPAEFDRWMEDQQEPAAASVSGRAAEGEEIFMQNCITCHAIQGTDAKGRSAPDLTHFASRGTFAGAMFENNTENLKAWIDNPEAVKPGALMPDYGLSSDEIDAVVAYLQSLE
;
A
#
# COMPACT_ATOMS: atom_id res chain seq x y z
N MET A 1 45.12 -7.70 -32.77
CA MET A 1 43.81 -8.19 -32.25
C MET A 1 43.65 -9.64 -32.69
N LYS A 2 43.83 -10.64 -31.78
CA LYS A 2 43.53 -12.04 -32.13
C LYS A 2 41.98 -12.15 -32.11
N ALA A 3 41.41 -12.51 -33.27
CA ALA A 3 40.01 -12.80 -33.40
C ALA A 3 39.65 -13.91 -32.41
N LEU A 4 38.51 -13.75 -31.70
CA LEU A 4 37.93 -14.79 -30.86
C LEU A 4 37.74 -16.03 -31.71
N SER A 5 38.16 -17.19 -31.17
CA SER A 5 37.95 -18.48 -31.83
C SER A 5 36.42 -18.67 -32.09
N ALA A 6 36.10 -19.47 -33.09
CA ALA A 6 34.67 -19.77 -33.42
C ALA A 6 33.91 -20.32 -32.19
N ARG A 7 34.58 -21.01 -31.28
CA ARG A 7 34.05 -21.51 -30.01
C ARG A 7 33.81 -20.39 -29.01
N GLY A 8 34.69 -19.39 -28.93
CA GLY A 8 34.50 -18.20 -28.06
C GLY A 8 33.36 -17.30 -28.53
N ARG A 9 33.15 -17.15 -29.86
CA ARG A 9 32.00 -16.43 -30.40
C ARG A 9 30.66 -17.12 -30.11
N ARG A 10 30.59 -18.45 -30.21
CA ARG A 10 29.36 -19.22 -29.89
C ARG A 10 29.02 -19.15 -28.39
N LEU A 11 29.99 -19.18 -27.51
CA LEU A 11 29.80 -19.04 -26.06
C LEU A 11 29.33 -17.63 -25.70
N LEU A 12 29.86 -16.59 -26.32
CA LEU A 12 29.44 -15.20 -26.13
C LEU A 12 28.00 -14.96 -26.65
N LEU A 13 27.67 -15.48 -27.84
CA LEU A 13 26.32 -15.40 -28.42
C LEU A 13 25.32 -16.21 -27.60
N GLY A 14 25.68 -17.40 -27.12
CA GLY A 14 24.80 -18.19 -26.24
C GLY A 14 24.59 -17.54 -24.88
N GLY A 15 25.61 -16.90 -24.30
CA GLY A 15 25.48 -16.12 -23.07
C GLY A 15 24.60 -14.89 -23.23
N LEU A 16 24.76 -14.13 -24.32
CA LEU A 16 23.90 -12.97 -24.63
C LEU A 16 22.44 -13.37 -24.89
N LEU A 17 22.21 -14.46 -25.64
CA LEU A 17 20.86 -14.98 -25.87
C LEU A 17 20.22 -15.48 -24.56
N GLY A 18 20.99 -16.14 -23.68
CA GLY A 18 20.53 -16.58 -22.37
C GLY A 18 20.13 -15.40 -21.46
N VAL A 19 20.94 -14.35 -21.42
CA VAL A 19 20.62 -13.11 -20.67
C VAL A 19 19.38 -12.42 -21.26
N PHE A 20 19.26 -12.34 -22.57
CA PHE A 20 18.08 -11.75 -23.24
C PHE A 20 16.79 -12.56 -22.97
N SER A 21 16.90 -13.90 -22.93
CA SER A 21 15.76 -14.78 -22.61
C SER A 21 15.33 -14.65 -21.15
N ILE A 22 16.27 -14.48 -20.22
CA ILE A 22 15.97 -14.27 -18.80
C ILE A 22 15.32 -12.90 -18.58
N LEU A 23 15.82 -11.85 -19.25
CA LEU A 23 15.24 -10.51 -19.19
C LEU A 23 13.83 -10.46 -19.80
N GLY A 24 13.58 -11.20 -20.89
CA GLY A 24 12.27 -11.30 -21.51
C GLY A 24 11.24 -12.09 -20.70
N ALA A 25 11.68 -13.09 -19.94
CA ALA A 25 10.80 -13.88 -19.07
C ALA A 25 10.38 -13.14 -17.77
N ALA A 26 11.18 -12.14 -17.34
CA ALA A 26 10.88 -11.36 -16.15
C ALA A 26 9.73 -10.35 -16.31
N CYS A 27 9.30 -10.06 -17.55
CA CYS A 27 8.25 -9.08 -17.85
C CYS A 27 6.87 -9.70 -18.13
N GLY A 28 6.66 -11.00 -17.89
CA GLY A 28 5.46 -11.72 -18.30
C GLY A 28 4.62 -12.31 -17.16
N GLY A 29 4.55 -11.65 -16.00
CA GLY A 29 3.64 -12.02 -14.91
C GLY A 29 2.32 -11.27 -14.99
N ASP A 30 1.22 -11.88 -14.52
CA ASP A 30 -0.02 -11.15 -14.29
C ASP A 30 0.24 -10.02 -13.28
N ALA A 31 -0.37 -8.85 -13.52
CA ALA A 31 -0.28 -7.72 -12.61
C ALA A 31 -0.81 -8.13 -11.22
N GLY A 32 0.04 -8.07 -10.21
CA GLY A 32 -0.37 -8.35 -8.84
C GLY A 32 -1.37 -7.31 -8.31
N PRO A 33 -2.05 -7.58 -7.19
CA PRO A 33 -3.04 -6.65 -6.63
C PRO A 33 -2.44 -5.30 -6.22
N GLN A 34 -1.13 -5.24 -6.01
CA GLN A 34 -0.37 -4.04 -5.62
C GLN A 34 0.66 -3.62 -6.67
N ASP A 35 0.42 -3.93 -7.94
CA ASP A 35 1.29 -3.54 -9.05
C ASP A 35 1.16 -2.05 -9.36
N PHE A 36 2.17 -1.26 -8.95
CA PHE A 36 2.21 0.19 -9.19
C PHE A 36 2.51 0.58 -10.64
N LEU A 37 2.95 -0.38 -11.48
CA LEU A 37 3.15 -0.19 -12.92
C LEU A 37 1.87 -0.44 -13.74
N SER A 38 0.75 -0.72 -13.05
CA SER A 38 -0.58 -0.87 -13.65
C SER A 38 -1.53 0.11 -12.97
N PRO A 39 -1.39 1.43 -13.23
CA PRO A 39 -2.19 2.46 -12.59
C PRO A 39 -3.68 2.32 -12.95
N GLU A 40 -4.54 2.63 -12.00
CA GLU A 40 -5.99 2.53 -12.10
C GLU A 40 -6.66 3.86 -11.67
N GLY A 41 -5.91 4.97 -11.82
CA GLY A 41 -6.38 6.31 -11.52
C GLY A 41 -5.38 7.41 -11.88
N PRO A 42 -5.83 8.65 -12.07
CA PRO A 42 -5.04 9.75 -12.65
C PRO A 42 -3.82 10.14 -11.81
N VAL A 43 -3.87 9.94 -10.49
CA VAL A 43 -2.73 10.23 -9.61
C VAL A 43 -1.63 9.19 -9.79
N ALA A 44 -2.00 7.90 -9.85
CA ALA A 44 -1.06 6.82 -10.12
C ALA A 44 -0.47 6.92 -11.54
N GLU A 45 -1.28 7.25 -12.56
CA GLU A 45 -0.82 7.49 -13.93
C GLU A 45 0.23 8.61 -14.03
N ARG A 46 0.06 9.68 -13.24
CA ARG A 46 1.04 10.76 -13.19
C ARG A 46 2.37 10.30 -12.59
N ALA A 47 2.32 9.46 -11.55
CA ALA A 47 3.51 8.87 -10.96
C ALA A 47 4.21 7.90 -11.93
N ASP A 48 3.44 7.08 -12.65
CA ASP A 48 3.92 6.15 -13.68
C ASP A 48 4.60 6.90 -14.85
N GLY A 49 4.02 7.99 -15.33
CA GLY A 49 4.64 8.83 -16.34
C GLY A 49 6.00 9.43 -15.90
N LEU A 50 6.15 9.81 -14.63
CA LEU A 50 7.44 10.23 -14.07
C LEU A 50 8.43 9.07 -13.93
N TRP A 51 7.93 7.88 -13.59
CA TRP A 51 8.71 6.66 -13.55
C TRP A 51 9.26 6.31 -14.92
N ASP A 52 8.44 6.29 -15.97
CA ASP A 52 8.84 5.97 -17.33
C ASP A 52 9.94 6.90 -17.84
N LEU A 53 9.78 8.21 -17.63
CA LEU A 53 10.79 9.20 -17.97
C LEU A 53 12.11 8.95 -17.24
N THR A 54 12.04 8.72 -15.93
CA THR A 54 13.21 8.49 -15.08
C THR A 54 13.88 7.18 -15.44
N PHE A 55 13.10 6.12 -15.67
CA PHE A 55 13.61 4.79 -16.04
C PHE A 55 14.32 4.82 -17.39
N ALA A 56 13.76 5.50 -18.41
CA ALA A 56 14.38 5.61 -19.71
C ALA A 56 15.76 6.32 -19.63
N ILE A 57 15.85 7.41 -18.87
CA ILE A 57 17.11 8.13 -18.64
C ILE A 57 18.10 7.23 -17.88
N ALA A 58 17.66 6.59 -16.81
CA ALA A 58 18.49 5.70 -15.99
C ALA A 58 19.01 4.50 -16.80
N ALA A 59 18.20 3.90 -17.67
CA ALA A 59 18.56 2.79 -18.53
C ALA A 59 19.66 3.20 -19.52
N ILE A 60 19.55 4.39 -20.13
CA ILE A 60 20.60 4.93 -21.03
C ILE A 60 21.91 5.12 -20.27
N ILE A 61 21.87 5.75 -19.10
CA ILE A 61 23.05 5.97 -18.28
C ILE A 61 23.67 4.63 -17.86
N PHE A 62 22.85 3.66 -17.43
CA PHE A 62 23.29 2.33 -17.06
C PHE A 62 24.07 1.65 -18.21
N VAL A 63 23.51 1.63 -19.41
CA VAL A 63 24.14 1.02 -20.59
C VAL A 63 25.48 1.69 -20.92
N ILE A 64 25.55 3.03 -20.83
CA ILE A 64 26.79 3.78 -21.07
C ILE A 64 27.84 3.43 -20.01
N VAL A 65 27.47 3.48 -18.72
CA VAL A 65 28.41 3.24 -17.61
C VAL A 65 28.92 1.81 -17.63
N GLU A 66 28.02 0.81 -17.76
CA GLU A 66 28.41 -0.58 -17.85
C GLU A 66 29.23 -0.88 -19.10
N GLY A 67 28.90 -0.27 -20.23
CA GLY A 67 29.69 -0.37 -21.45
C GLY A 67 31.11 0.16 -21.29
N VAL A 68 31.28 1.32 -20.67
CA VAL A 68 32.60 1.91 -20.35
C VAL A 68 33.35 1.04 -19.36
N LEU A 69 32.68 0.52 -18.34
CA LEU A 69 33.28 -0.40 -17.34
C LEU A 69 33.79 -1.66 -17.99
N VAL A 70 32.98 -2.36 -18.78
CA VAL A 70 33.37 -3.59 -19.51
C VAL A 70 34.48 -3.28 -20.48
N TYR A 71 34.40 -2.18 -21.25
CA TYR A 71 35.49 -1.77 -22.14
C TYR A 71 36.83 -1.58 -21.38
N THR A 72 36.78 -0.90 -20.23
CA THR A 72 37.92 -0.62 -19.39
C THR A 72 38.55 -1.92 -18.86
N LEU A 73 37.75 -2.84 -18.32
CA LEU A 73 38.18 -4.12 -17.82
C LEU A 73 38.87 -5.00 -18.92
N VAL A 74 38.28 -4.99 -20.10
CA VAL A 74 38.84 -5.79 -21.23
C VAL A 74 40.09 -5.14 -21.82
N ARG A 75 40.05 -3.82 -22.03
CA ARG A 75 41.11 -3.07 -22.73
C ARG A 75 42.35 -2.86 -21.88
N PHE A 76 42.17 -2.58 -20.58
CA PHE A 76 43.22 -2.20 -19.66
C PHE A 76 43.57 -3.30 -18.66
N ARG A 77 43.15 -4.54 -18.90
CA ARG A 77 43.53 -5.70 -18.06
C ARG A 77 45.02 -5.76 -17.89
N ARG A 78 45.49 -6.14 -16.69
CA ARG A 78 46.91 -6.26 -16.37
C ARG A 78 47.61 -7.19 -17.36
N ARG A 79 48.73 -6.73 -17.91
CA ARG A 79 49.62 -7.52 -18.77
C ARG A 79 51.04 -7.48 -18.20
N ALA A 80 51.71 -8.63 -18.16
CA ALA A 80 53.08 -8.72 -17.67
C ALA A 80 54.01 -7.78 -18.48
N GLY A 81 54.90 -7.08 -17.81
CA GLY A 81 55.89 -6.18 -18.43
C GLY A 81 55.36 -4.82 -18.94
N ARG A 82 54.11 -4.47 -18.66
CA ARG A 82 53.60 -3.11 -19.01
C ARG A 82 53.22 -2.35 -17.74
N PRO A 83 54.00 -1.33 -17.34
CA PRO A 83 53.57 -0.42 -16.28
C PRO A 83 52.34 0.34 -16.69
N ALA A 84 51.46 0.67 -15.72
CA ALA A 84 50.30 1.53 -15.95
C ALA A 84 50.79 2.97 -16.25
N ALA A 85 50.20 3.61 -17.26
CA ALA A 85 50.45 5.01 -17.52
C ALA A 85 49.97 5.85 -16.33
N GLN A 86 50.83 6.75 -15.86
CA GLN A 86 50.48 7.74 -14.84
C GLN A 86 49.95 8.98 -15.53
N PHE A 87 48.76 9.43 -15.15
CA PHE A 87 48.17 10.68 -15.63
C PHE A 87 47.54 11.45 -14.47
N HIS A 88 47.59 12.76 -14.57
CA HIS A 88 46.84 13.62 -13.66
C HIS A 88 45.42 13.84 -14.19
N GLY A 89 44.54 14.31 -13.35
CA GLY A 89 43.14 14.59 -13.71
C GLY A 89 43.03 15.52 -14.96
N ASN A 90 41.81 15.56 -15.54
CA ASN A 90 41.49 16.44 -16.66
C ASN A 90 40.26 17.26 -16.30
N THR A 91 40.52 18.54 -15.94
CA THR A 91 39.47 19.46 -15.46
C THR A 91 38.29 19.59 -16.43
N LYS A 92 38.56 19.57 -17.77
CA LYS A 92 37.47 19.65 -18.76
C LYS A 92 36.54 18.42 -18.68
N VAL A 93 37.10 17.23 -18.56
CA VAL A 93 36.34 16.00 -18.43
C VAL A 93 35.58 15.98 -17.10
N GLU A 94 36.19 16.38 -16.01
CA GLU A 94 35.59 16.48 -14.68
C GLU A 94 34.40 17.45 -14.68
N VAL A 95 34.55 18.64 -15.28
CA VAL A 95 33.46 19.61 -15.42
C VAL A 95 32.30 19.05 -16.24
N VAL A 96 32.57 18.39 -17.37
CA VAL A 96 31.52 17.82 -18.23
C VAL A 96 30.80 16.70 -17.52
N LEU A 97 31.51 15.80 -16.82
CA LEU A 97 30.94 14.69 -16.06
C LEU A 97 30.13 15.16 -14.85
N THR A 98 30.34 16.39 -14.37
CA THR A 98 29.52 17.00 -13.32
C THR A 98 28.30 17.73 -13.91
N LEU A 99 28.50 18.50 -14.99
CA LEU A 99 27.43 19.32 -15.57
C LEU A 99 26.32 18.48 -16.20
N ILE A 100 26.66 17.38 -16.91
CA ILE A 100 25.64 16.55 -17.59
C ILE A 100 24.63 15.97 -16.59
N PRO A 101 25.04 15.24 -15.51
CA PRO A 101 24.10 14.76 -14.51
C PRO A 101 23.30 15.88 -13.82
N THR A 102 23.96 17.01 -13.53
CA THR A 102 23.29 18.19 -12.93
C THR A 102 22.14 18.70 -13.80
N LEU A 103 22.36 18.82 -15.11
CA LEU A 103 21.35 19.30 -16.06
C LEU A 103 20.22 18.27 -16.22
N ILE A 104 20.54 16.97 -16.21
CA ILE A 104 19.53 15.90 -16.24
C ILE A 104 18.64 15.98 -14.99
N LEU A 105 19.24 16.09 -13.81
CA LEU A 105 18.48 16.20 -12.55
C LEU A 105 17.65 17.49 -12.48
N ALA A 106 18.20 18.61 -12.95
CA ALA A 106 17.45 19.86 -13.05
C ALA A 106 16.25 19.74 -14.00
N GLY A 107 16.43 19.02 -15.12
CA GLY A 107 15.33 18.72 -16.05
C GLY A 107 14.24 17.86 -15.44
N LEU A 108 14.60 16.83 -14.65
CA LEU A 108 13.66 15.96 -13.94
C LEU A 108 12.95 16.68 -12.78
N ALA A 109 13.62 17.64 -12.14
CA ALA A 109 13.04 18.38 -11.03
C ALA A 109 11.80 19.18 -11.44
N VAL A 110 11.75 19.69 -12.68
CA VAL A 110 10.62 20.52 -13.16
C VAL A 110 9.29 19.75 -13.13
N PRO A 111 9.13 18.61 -13.82
CA PRO A 111 7.87 17.86 -13.79
C PRO A 111 7.59 17.29 -12.39
N THR A 112 8.62 16.93 -11.63
CA THR A 112 8.45 16.40 -10.25
C THR A 112 7.88 17.48 -9.33
N VAL A 113 8.45 18.68 -9.30
CA VAL A 113 7.95 19.78 -8.46
C VAL A 113 6.54 20.19 -8.87
N LYS A 114 6.26 20.20 -10.17
CA LYS A 114 4.90 20.47 -10.66
C LYS A 114 3.91 19.41 -10.18
N ALA A 115 4.25 18.13 -10.29
CA ALA A 115 3.38 17.05 -9.81
C ALA A 115 3.11 17.15 -8.29
N ILE A 116 4.14 17.46 -7.49
CA ILE A 116 3.99 17.66 -6.04
C ILE A 116 3.05 18.85 -5.74
N ALA A 117 3.22 19.96 -6.45
CA ALA A 117 2.37 21.13 -6.25
C ALA A 117 0.90 20.86 -6.61
N ASP A 118 0.67 20.24 -7.78
CA ASP A 118 -0.67 19.90 -8.24
C ASP A 118 -1.39 18.90 -7.30
N LEU A 119 -0.64 17.95 -6.72
CA LEU A 119 -1.20 16.93 -5.81
C LEU A 119 -1.35 17.42 -4.36
N ALA A 120 -0.81 18.58 -4.01
CA ALA A 120 -0.94 19.17 -2.68
C ALA A 120 -2.26 19.95 -2.51
N GLU A 121 -2.91 20.33 -3.60
CA GLU A 121 -4.18 21.06 -3.58
C GLU A 121 -5.36 20.10 -3.44
N GLU A 122 -6.34 20.47 -2.60
CA GLU A 122 -7.59 19.72 -2.48
C GLU A 122 -8.41 19.86 -3.76
N PRO A 123 -8.81 18.74 -4.42
CA PRO A 123 -9.62 18.79 -5.63
C PRO A 123 -11.03 19.32 -5.34
N GLN A 124 -11.63 19.99 -6.32
CA GLN A 124 -13.03 20.39 -6.24
C GLN A 124 -13.93 19.15 -6.20
N ASN A 125 -14.99 19.20 -5.38
CA ASN A 125 -15.96 18.12 -5.20
C ASN A 125 -15.34 16.79 -4.74
N ALA A 126 -14.24 16.83 -4.01
CA ALA A 126 -13.62 15.63 -3.46
C ALA A 126 -14.52 15.00 -2.38
N LEU A 127 -14.51 13.67 -2.33
CA LEU A 127 -14.96 12.94 -1.15
C LEU A 127 -13.89 13.08 -0.08
N ASN A 128 -14.20 13.71 1.03
CA ASN A 128 -13.27 13.88 2.14
C ASN A 128 -13.35 12.69 3.10
N VAL A 129 -12.20 12.08 3.39
CA VAL A 129 -12.09 10.99 4.35
C VAL A 129 -10.89 11.25 5.26
N LYS A 130 -11.13 11.24 6.57
CA LYS A 130 -10.05 11.26 7.54
C LYS A 130 -9.58 9.83 7.78
N VAL A 131 -8.27 9.63 7.68
CA VAL A 131 -7.60 8.34 7.93
C VAL A 131 -6.85 8.46 9.24
N VAL A 132 -7.19 7.60 10.19
CA VAL A 132 -6.48 7.53 11.48
C VAL A 132 -5.69 6.22 11.52
N ALA A 133 -4.35 6.33 11.61
CA ALA A 133 -3.47 5.18 11.73
C ALA A 133 -3.24 4.80 13.20
N ARG A 134 -3.39 3.53 13.50
CA ARG A 134 -3.13 2.90 14.80
C ARG A 134 -2.39 1.59 14.61
N GLN A 135 -1.62 1.13 15.56
CA GLN A 135 -1.02 -0.21 15.55
C GLN A 135 -2.10 -1.30 15.78
N PHE A 136 -2.46 -2.15 14.82
CA PHE A 136 -1.98 -2.28 13.44
C PHE A 136 -3.20 -2.32 12.51
N TRP A 137 -3.90 -1.21 12.36
CA TRP A 137 -5.13 -1.07 11.59
C TRP A 137 -5.38 0.39 11.18
N TRP A 138 -6.34 0.60 10.26
CA TRP A 138 -6.72 1.90 9.72
C TRP A 138 -8.17 2.20 10.04
N GLU A 139 -8.45 3.38 10.60
CA GLU A 139 -9.80 3.91 10.79
C GLU A 139 -10.07 4.95 9.71
N TYR A 140 -11.28 4.93 9.16
CA TYR A 140 -11.76 5.88 8.16
C TYR A 140 -12.98 6.60 8.69
N GLU A 141 -12.89 7.92 8.79
CA GLU A 141 -13.97 8.79 9.22
C GLU A 141 -14.43 9.61 8.01
N TYR A 142 -15.68 9.45 7.59
CA TYR A 142 -16.30 10.21 6.51
C TYR A 142 -16.96 11.49 7.06
N ASP A 143 -17.12 12.54 6.23
CA ASP A 143 -17.68 13.83 6.63
C ASP A 143 -19.09 13.75 7.25
N ASN A 144 -19.88 12.73 6.89
CA ASN A 144 -21.20 12.47 7.46
C ASN A 144 -21.18 11.78 8.83
N GLY A 145 -19.99 11.50 9.38
CA GLY A 145 -19.78 10.85 10.68
C GLY A 145 -19.74 9.32 10.63
N LEU A 146 -19.86 8.70 9.45
CA LEU A 146 -19.65 7.26 9.28
C LEU A 146 -18.20 6.91 9.58
N ILE A 147 -17.98 5.80 10.31
CA ILE A 147 -16.66 5.27 10.64
C ILE A 147 -16.56 3.83 10.20
N THR A 148 -15.52 3.53 9.44
CA THR A 148 -15.19 2.16 9.02
C THR A 148 -13.75 1.81 9.40
N ALA A 149 -13.36 0.56 9.21
CA ALA A 149 -12.01 0.10 9.53
C ALA A 149 -11.45 -0.85 8.47
N ASN A 150 -10.23 -0.56 8.01
CA ASN A 150 -9.42 -1.32 7.05
C ASN A 150 -9.99 -1.43 5.64
N GLU A 151 -11.28 -1.22 5.43
CA GLU A 151 -11.95 -1.14 4.14
C GLU A 151 -12.52 0.26 3.95
N MET A 152 -12.00 1.01 2.98
CA MET A 152 -12.45 2.33 2.57
C MET A 152 -13.29 2.18 1.31
N HIS A 153 -14.53 2.64 1.34
CA HIS A 153 -15.41 2.63 0.18
C HIS A 153 -15.44 3.99 -0.48
N VAL A 154 -15.35 4.02 -1.80
CA VAL A 154 -15.28 5.27 -2.59
C VAL A 154 -16.08 5.13 -3.89
N PRO A 155 -16.61 6.21 -4.45
CA PRO A 155 -17.19 6.20 -5.79
C PRO A 155 -16.08 6.25 -6.85
N THR A 156 -16.32 5.67 -8.01
CA THR A 156 -15.45 5.83 -9.20
C THR A 156 -15.65 7.20 -9.83
N GLY A 157 -14.58 7.73 -10.44
CA GLY A 157 -14.62 9.01 -11.18
C GLY A 157 -14.82 10.24 -10.30
N GLN A 158 -14.71 10.10 -8.98
CA GLN A 158 -14.72 11.23 -8.04
C GLN A 158 -13.39 11.26 -7.28
N PRO A 159 -12.73 12.43 -7.22
CA PRO A 159 -11.54 12.59 -6.39
C PRO A 159 -11.84 12.31 -4.92
N VAL A 160 -10.90 11.63 -4.26
CA VAL A 160 -10.91 11.39 -2.81
C VAL A 160 -9.75 12.15 -2.19
N PHE A 161 -10.04 12.98 -1.19
CA PHE A 161 -9.04 13.73 -0.45
C PHE A 161 -8.92 13.19 0.96
N LEU A 162 -7.72 12.74 1.31
CA LEU A 162 -7.44 12.12 2.60
C LEU A 162 -6.74 13.09 3.53
N THR A 163 -7.25 13.18 4.75
CA THR A 163 -6.57 13.79 5.89
C THR A 163 -5.98 12.70 6.76
N LEU A 164 -4.65 12.64 6.88
CA LEU A 164 -3.91 11.55 7.53
C LEU A 164 -3.43 11.96 8.92
N GLU A 165 -3.85 11.22 9.95
CA GLU A 165 -3.48 11.45 11.35
C GLU A 165 -2.95 10.16 12.01
N GLY A 166 -1.80 10.23 12.67
CA GLY A 166 -1.22 9.12 13.44
C GLY A 166 -1.52 9.25 14.93
N GLN A 167 -1.90 8.15 15.58
CA GLN A 167 -2.24 8.15 17.02
C GLN A 167 -1.11 7.62 17.92
N ASP A 168 -0.18 6.85 17.37
CA ASP A 168 0.84 6.13 18.15
C ASP A 168 2.25 6.29 17.57
N VAL A 169 2.61 5.54 16.53
CA VAL A 169 3.93 5.60 15.87
C VAL A 169 3.77 6.12 14.44
N ILE A 170 4.87 6.30 13.73
CA ILE A 170 4.84 6.65 12.30
C ILE A 170 4.35 5.45 11.50
N HIS A 171 3.41 5.69 10.60
CA HIS A 171 2.93 4.78 9.57
C HIS A 171 3.10 5.45 8.20
N SER A 172 2.83 4.73 7.11
CA SER A 172 2.74 5.33 5.78
C SER A 172 1.61 4.67 5.00
N PHE A 173 0.68 5.49 4.50
CA PHE A 173 -0.50 5.03 3.77
C PHE A 173 -0.17 4.90 2.29
N TRP A 174 -0.49 3.77 1.68
CA TRP A 174 -0.19 3.52 0.27
C TRP A 174 -1.18 2.58 -0.39
N ILE A 175 -1.69 2.99 -1.55
CA ILE A 175 -2.54 2.19 -2.44
C ILE A 175 -1.86 2.21 -3.82
N PRO A 176 -0.98 1.25 -4.14
CA PRO A 176 -0.08 1.31 -5.29
C PRO A 176 -0.73 1.61 -6.63
N LYS A 177 -1.91 1.07 -6.90
CA LYS A 177 -2.63 1.27 -8.16
C LYS A 177 -3.33 2.61 -8.29
N LEU A 178 -3.59 3.30 -7.16
CA LEU A 178 -4.39 4.54 -7.14
C LEU A 178 -3.56 5.80 -6.86
N THR A 179 -2.48 5.67 -6.06
CA THR A 179 -1.72 6.85 -5.62
C THR A 179 -0.30 6.47 -5.17
N GLY A 180 0.52 7.48 -4.91
CA GLY A 180 1.78 7.34 -4.19
C GLY A 180 1.56 7.03 -2.70
N LYS A 181 2.65 7.03 -1.92
CA LYS A 181 2.60 6.85 -0.46
C LYS A 181 2.76 8.17 0.26
N GLN A 182 2.12 8.27 1.43
CA GLN A 182 2.24 9.43 2.32
C GLN A 182 2.39 8.98 3.76
N ASP A 183 3.41 9.52 4.44
CA ASP A 183 3.65 9.23 5.84
C ASP A 183 2.56 9.80 6.74
N VAL A 184 2.21 9.03 7.76
CA VAL A 184 1.24 9.37 8.80
C VAL A 184 1.99 9.52 10.11
N VAL A 185 2.30 10.78 10.45
CA VAL A 185 3.20 11.13 11.56
C VAL A 185 2.39 11.63 12.75
N PRO A 186 2.55 11.04 13.95
CA PRO A 186 1.86 11.53 15.14
C PRO A 186 2.14 13.02 15.42
N GLY A 187 1.06 13.75 15.69
CA GLY A 187 1.13 15.20 15.96
C GLY A 187 1.28 16.07 14.71
N ARG A 188 1.23 15.48 13.51
CA ARG A 188 1.23 16.21 12.24
C ARG A 188 0.09 15.71 11.36
N VAL A 189 -0.61 16.63 10.70
CA VAL A 189 -1.61 16.33 9.69
C VAL A 189 -0.93 16.37 8.32
N ASN A 190 -1.04 15.29 7.56
CA ASN A 190 -0.65 15.22 6.16
C ASN A 190 -1.89 14.99 5.29
N HIS A 191 -1.76 15.30 4.00
CA HIS A 191 -2.85 15.13 3.03
C HIS A 191 -2.34 14.35 1.83
N MET A 192 -3.24 13.62 1.20
CA MET A 192 -3.03 13.00 -0.10
C MET A 192 -4.35 12.86 -0.83
N GLN A 193 -4.29 12.61 -2.14
CA GLN A 193 -5.47 12.42 -2.95
C GLN A 193 -5.32 11.23 -3.89
N PHE A 194 -6.45 10.68 -4.30
CA PHE A 194 -6.54 9.67 -5.35
C PHE A 194 -7.92 9.70 -6.01
N GLU A 195 -8.05 8.98 -7.09
CA GLU A 195 -9.32 8.70 -7.77
C GLU A 195 -9.23 7.28 -8.32
N ALA A 196 -10.32 6.53 -8.30
CA ALA A 196 -10.42 5.22 -8.92
C ALA A 196 -11.19 5.33 -10.24
N ASP A 197 -10.57 4.91 -11.33
CA ASP A 197 -11.20 4.97 -12.67
C ASP A 197 -12.27 3.91 -12.88
N ARG A 198 -12.18 2.79 -12.16
CA ARG A 198 -13.04 1.62 -12.35
C ARG A 198 -13.46 1.03 -11.02
N PRO A 199 -14.67 0.42 -10.96
CA PRO A 199 -15.08 -0.35 -9.80
C PRO A 199 -14.15 -1.54 -9.58
N GLY A 200 -13.93 -1.88 -8.31
CA GLY A 200 -13.07 -2.99 -7.95
C GLY A 200 -12.44 -2.84 -6.57
N GLU A 201 -11.57 -3.78 -6.24
CA GLU A 201 -10.84 -3.81 -4.99
C GLU A 201 -9.38 -3.45 -5.21
N TYR A 202 -8.91 -2.47 -4.48
CA TYR A 202 -7.54 -1.98 -4.54
C TYR A 202 -6.85 -2.20 -3.20
N TRP A 203 -5.81 -3.01 -3.24
CA TRP A 203 -5.05 -3.35 -2.06
C TRP A 203 -4.00 -2.30 -1.73
N GLY A 204 -3.90 -1.99 -0.46
CA GLY A 204 -2.87 -1.12 0.09
C GLY A 204 -2.24 -1.70 1.36
N GLN A 205 -1.24 -1.00 1.87
CA GLN A 205 -0.51 -1.45 3.05
C GLN A 205 0.19 -0.30 3.75
N CYS A 206 0.55 -0.51 5.01
CA CYS A 206 1.51 0.33 5.71
C CYS A 206 2.90 0.17 5.10
N THR A 207 3.58 1.27 4.79
CA THR A 207 4.91 1.28 4.15
C THR A 207 6.00 1.99 4.96
N GLU A 208 5.72 2.28 6.25
CA GLU A 208 6.72 2.70 7.21
C GLU A 208 6.70 1.75 8.41
N TYR A 209 7.88 1.28 8.84
CA TYR A 209 7.97 0.27 9.90
C TYR A 209 7.34 0.77 11.20
N CYS A 210 6.23 0.16 11.59
CA CYS A 210 5.41 0.56 12.74
C CYS A 210 5.38 -0.45 13.89
N GLY A 211 6.11 -1.58 13.78
CA GLY A 211 6.19 -2.59 14.84
C GLY A 211 5.98 -4.03 14.35
N LEU A 212 5.65 -4.95 15.26
CA LEU A 212 5.64 -6.40 15.01
C LEU A 212 4.71 -6.81 13.86
N SER A 213 3.52 -6.22 13.77
CA SER A 213 2.55 -6.52 12.71
C SER A 213 2.54 -5.49 11.58
N HIS A 214 3.67 -4.81 11.33
CA HIS A 214 3.81 -3.90 10.21
C HIS A 214 3.41 -4.52 8.87
N ALA A 215 3.89 -5.71 8.56
CA ALA A 215 3.54 -6.42 7.31
C ALA A 215 2.07 -6.88 7.26
N ASN A 216 1.40 -6.92 8.41
CA ASN A 216 0.01 -7.33 8.59
C ASN A 216 -0.94 -6.14 8.82
N MET A 217 -0.47 -4.93 8.57
CA MET A 217 -1.27 -3.71 8.58
C MET A 217 -1.59 -3.31 7.14
N ARG A 218 -2.51 -4.05 6.56
CA ARG A 218 -3.00 -3.87 5.19
C ARG A 218 -4.28 -3.05 5.20
N LEU A 219 -4.71 -2.66 4.01
CA LEU A 219 -5.98 -1.97 3.79
C LEU A 219 -6.55 -2.34 2.42
N ARG A 220 -7.84 -2.09 2.25
CA ARG A 220 -8.53 -2.21 0.96
C ARG A 220 -9.28 -0.92 0.66
N VAL A 221 -9.25 -0.50 -0.58
CA VAL A 221 -10.18 0.48 -1.14
C VAL A 221 -11.14 -0.28 -2.04
N ILE A 222 -12.43 -0.13 -1.77
CA ILE A 222 -13.51 -0.73 -2.56
C ILE A 222 -14.16 0.40 -3.34
N ALA A 223 -13.90 0.45 -4.63
CA ALA A 223 -14.47 1.43 -5.52
C ALA A 223 -15.77 0.90 -6.13
N HIS A 224 -16.83 1.70 -6.02
CA HIS A 224 -18.17 1.40 -6.50
C HIS A 224 -18.54 2.30 -7.68
N GLU A 225 -19.48 1.86 -8.52
CA GLU A 225 -20.21 2.80 -9.33
C GLU A 225 -20.91 3.84 -8.43
N PRO A 226 -21.05 5.13 -8.84
CA PRO A 226 -21.56 6.18 -7.97
C PRO A 226 -22.89 5.84 -7.29
N ALA A 227 -23.86 5.28 -8.01
CA ALA A 227 -25.15 4.90 -7.46
C ALA A 227 -25.07 3.71 -6.48
N GLU A 228 -24.04 2.88 -6.55
CA GLU A 228 -23.80 1.80 -5.58
C GLU A 228 -23.13 2.35 -4.33
N PHE A 229 -22.21 3.30 -4.50
CA PHE A 229 -21.61 4.02 -3.37
C PHE A 229 -22.66 4.77 -2.56
N ASP A 230 -23.58 5.48 -3.22
CA ASP A 230 -24.67 6.21 -2.54
C ASP A 230 -25.53 5.24 -1.70
N ARG A 231 -25.90 4.09 -2.25
CA ARG A 231 -26.66 3.06 -1.52
C ARG A 231 -25.85 2.49 -0.35
N TRP A 232 -24.58 2.14 -0.59
CA TRP A 232 -23.70 1.67 0.48
C TRP A 232 -23.61 2.70 1.61
N MET A 233 -23.48 3.98 1.27
CA MET A 233 -23.41 5.07 2.24
C MET A 233 -24.71 5.23 3.04
N GLU A 234 -25.87 5.03 2.41
CA GLU A 234 -27.18 5.02 3.06
C GLU A 234 -27.31 3.82 4.01
N ASP A 235 -26.99 2.62 3.54
CA ASP A 235 -27.07 1.39 4.33
C ASP A 235 -26.16 1.45 5.57
N GLN A 236 -24.96 2.02 5.44
CA GLN A 236 -24.01 2.15 6.55
C GLN A 236 -24.41 3.21 7.60
N GLN A 237 -25.36 4.07 7.32
CA GLN A 237 -25.88 5.04 8.29
C GLN A 237 -27.00 4.46 9.16
N GLU A 238 -27.61 3.37 8.73
CA GLU A 238 -28.60 2.68 9.54
C GLU A 238 -27.93 2.01 10.76
N PRO A 239 -28.60 1.93 11.90
CA PRO A 239 -28.09 1.16 13.03
C PRO A 239 -27.95 -0.32 12.65
N ALA A 240 -26.94 -1.00 13.19
CA ALA A 240 -26.88 -2.44 13.10
C ALA A 240 -28.18 -3.07 13.61
N ALA A 241 -28.56 -4.22 13.03
CA ALA A 241 -29.86 -4.87 13.27
C ALA A 241 -30.26 -4.92 14.77
N ALA A 242 -31.41 -4.34 15.09
CA ALA A 242 -31.79 -4.03 16.47
C ALA A 242 -32.24 -5.23 17.31
N SER A 243 -32.43 -6.42 16.75
CA SER A 243 -32.90 -7.59 17.51
C SER A 243 -32.23 -8.87 17.07
N VAL A 244 -31.36 -9.38 17.91
CA VAL A 244 -30.78 -10.72 17.78
C VAL A 244 -31.56 -11.72 18.63
N SER A 245 -31.56 -12.99 18.25
CA SER A 245 -32.22 -14.09 18.97
C SER A 245 -31.35 -15.33 18.97
N GLY A 246 -31.66 -16.27 19.89
CA GLY A 246 -30.93 -17.51 19.99
C GLY A 246 -29.45 -17.30 20.30
N ARG A 247 -28.57 -17.94 19.53
CA ARG A 247 -27.13 -17.92 19.76
C ARG A 247 -26.50 -16.51 19.67
N ALA A 248 -27.00 -15.68 18.76
CA ALA A 248 -26.53 -14.30 18.61
C ALA A 248 -26.90 -13.44 19.84
N ALA A 249 -28.05 -13.65 20.48
CA ALA A 249 -28.38 -12.95 21.70
C ALA A 249 -27.47 -13.32 22.89
N GLU A 250 -27.11 -14.59 23.03
CA GLU A 250 -26.09 -15.00 24.00
C GLU A 250 -24.74 -14.31 23.72
N GLY A 251 -24.36 -14.22 22.43
CA GLY A 251 -23.15 -13.53 21.99
C GLY A 251 -23.16 -12.03 22.26
N GLU A 252 -24.32 -11.37 22.12
CA GLU A 252 -24.49 -9.98 22.48
C GLU A 252 -24.23 -9.74 23.97
N GLU A 253 -24.78 -10.57 24.86
CA GLU A 253 -24.56 -10.46 26.31
C GLU A 253 -23.07 -10.57 26.65
N ILE A 254 -22.36 -11.54 26.05
CA ILE A 254 -20.91 -11.74 26.25
C ILE A 254 -20.12 -10.55 25.70
N PHE A 255 -20.50 -10.05 24.52
CA PHE A 255 -19.89 -8.88 23.90
C PHE A 255 -20.04 -7.63 24.76
N MET A 256 -21.22 -7.39 25.28
CA MET A 256 -21.52 -6.24 26.16
C MET A 256 -20.75 -6.29 27.48
N GLN A 257 -20.36 -7.47 27.96
CA GLN A 257 -19.56 -7.62 29.18
C GLN A 257 -18.07 -7.40 28.96
N ASN A 258 -17.54 -7.76 27.76
CA ASN A 258 -16.09 -7.87 27.56
C ASN A 258 -15.55 -6.89 26.50
N CYS A 259 -16.31 -6.49 25.48
CA CYS A 259 -15.79 -5.88 24.27
C CYS A 259 -16.09 -4.36 24.13
N ILE A 260 -17.16 -3.86 24.76
CA ILE A 260 -17.68 -2.50 24.60
C ILE A 260 -16.74 -1.38 25.09
N THR A 261 -15.77 -1.70 25.93
CA THR A 261 -14.78 -0.72 26.40
C THR A 261 -13.92 -0.22 25.23
N CYS A 262 -13.66 -1.08 24.26
CA CYS A 262 -12.79 -0.80 23.13
C CYS A 262 -13.57 -0.60 21.82
N HIS A 263 -14.60 -1.39 21.57
CA HIS A 263 -15.39 -1.38 20.33
C HIS A 263 -16.69 -0.57 20.46
N ALA A 264 -17.10 0.05 19.35
CA ALA A 264 -18.41 0.64 19.20
C ALA A 264 -19.31 -0.20 18.28
N ILE A 265 -20.62 -0.17 18.55
CA ILE A 265 -21.70 -0.65 17.67
C ILE A 265 -22.82 0.38 17.76
N GLN A 266 -23.16 1.02 16.65
CA GLN A 266 -24.21 2.04 16.58
C GLN A 266 -25.57 1.44 16.96
N GLY A 267 -26.37 2.21 17.69
CA GLY A 267 -27.67 1.74 18.20
C GLY A 267 -27.61 0.95 19.50
N THR A 268 -26.42 0.61 20.03
CA THR A 268 -26.20 -0.11 21.28
C THR A 268 -25.49 0.73 22.34
N ASP A 269 -25.25 0.16 23.53
CA ASP A 269 -24.46 0.79 24.59
C ASP A 269 -22.93 0.66 24.37
N ALA A 270 -22.50 -0.08 23.35
CA ALA A 270 -21.10 -0.18 22.96
C ALA A 270 -20.61 1.13 22.32
N LYS A 271 -19.75 1.89 23.01
CA LYS A 271 -19.29 3.23 22.62
C LYS A 271 -17.75 3.36 22.62
N GLY A 272 -17.01 2.25 22.70
CA GLY A 272 -15.56 2.25 22.72
C GLY A 272 -14.97 2.80 21.42
N ARG A 273 -13.84 3.55 21.51
CA ARG A 273 -13.20 4.23 20.38
C ARG A 273 -11.71 3.89 20.25
N SER A 274 -11.22 2.95 21.02
CA SER A 274 -9.81 2.52 20.99
C SER A 274 -9.54 1.36 20.03
N ALA A 275 -10.61 0.73 19.52
CA ALA A 275 -10.58 -0.36 18.56
C ALA A 275 -11.59 -0.10 17.42
N PRO A 276 -11.59 -0.90 16.34
CA PRO A 276 -12.51 -0.73 15.22
C PRO A 276 -13.98 -0.64 15.63
N ASP A 277 -14.73 0.29 15.02
CA ASP A 277 -16.18 0.25 15.04
C ASP A 277 -16.67 -1.02 14.35
N LEU A 278 -17.62 -1.75 14.96
CA LEU A 278 -18.11 -3.03 14.48
C LEU A 278 -19.58 -2.99 14.01
N THR A 279 -20.15 -1.82 13.82
CA THR A 279 -21.58 -1.62 13.51
C THR A 279 -22.06 -2.49 12.35
N HIS A 280 -21.33 -2.50 11.23
CA HIS A 280 -21.63 -3.34 10.05
C HIS A 280 -20.51 -4.33 9.79
N PHE A 281 -20.11 -5.05 10.82
CA PHE A 281 -18.98 -5.98 10.73
C PHE A 281 -19.22 -7.12 9.74
N ALA A 282 -20.44 -7.65 9.67
CA ALA A 282 -20.78 -8.77 8.78
C ALA A 282 -20.69 -8.41 7.30
N SER A 283 -20.89 -7.13 6.95
CA SER A 283 -20.79 -6.65 5.56
C SER A 283 -19.34 -6.48 5.06
N ARG A 284 -18.35 -6.54 5.96
CA ARG A 284 -16.93 -6.42 5.57
C ARG A 284 -16.40 -7.70 4.96
N GLY A 285 -15.60 -7.59 3.92
CA GLY A 285 -14.92 -8.73 3.30
C GLY A 285 -13.73 -9.23 4.12
N THR A 286 -13.10 -8.34 4.92
CA THR A 286 -11.90 -8.64 5.69
C THR A 286 -11.90 -7.99 7.07
N PHE A 287 -11.02 -8.46 7.95
CA PHE A 287 -10.79 -7.84 9.26
C PHE A 287 -9.32 -7.93 9.69
N ALA A 288 -9.00 -7.43 10.90
CA ALA A 288 -7.66 -7.44 11.51
C ALA A 288 -6.56 -6.80 10.64
N GLY A 289 -6.84 -5.63 10.03
CA GLY A 289 -5.91 -4.96 9.11
C GLY A 289 -5.90 -5.60 7.72
N ALA A 290 -7.08 -6.01 7.23
CA ALA A 290 -7.28 -6.72 5.97
C ALA A 290 -6.38 -7.98 5.83
N MET A 291 -6.09 -8.64 6.96
CA MET A 291 -5.25 -9.82 7.02
C MET A 291 -6.06 -11.11 6.81
N PHE A 292 -7.26 -11.16 7.37
CA PHE A 292 -8.13 -12.33 7.32
C PHE A 292 -9.41 -12.03 6.52
N GLU A 293 -9.86 -13.03 5.76
CA GLU A 293 -11.21 -13.04 5.22
C GLU A 293 -12.24 -13.11 6.36
N ASN A 294 -13.32 -12.35 6.24
CA ASN A 294 -14.40 -12.36 7.24
C ASN A 294 -15.26 -13.62 7.09
N ASN A 295 -14.82 -14.65 7.77
CA ASN A 295 -15.53 -15.93 7.88
C ASN A 295 -15.46 -16.47 9.31
N THR A 296 -16.33 -17.43 9.62
CA THR A 296 -16.48 -18.02 10.96
C THR A 296 -15.17 -18.58 11.51
N GLU A 297 -14.38 -19.29 10.70
CA GLU A 297 -13.14 -19.96 11.14
C GLU A 297 -12.08 -18.92 11.56
N ASN A 298 -11.82 -17.94 10.71
CA ASN A 298 -10.85 -16.88 10.99
C ASN A 298 -11.29 -16.04 12.20
N LEU A 299 -12.58 -15.74 12.30
CA LEU A 299 -13.10 -14.91 13.40
C LEU A 299 -13.01 -15.64 14.74
N LYS A 300 -13.28 -16.96 14.79
CA LYS A 300 -13.04 -17.79 15.98
C LYS A 300 -11.57 -17.76 16.40
N ALA A 301 -10.65 -18.01 15.46
CA ALA A 301 -9.22 -17.98 15.74
C ALA A 301 -8.75 -16.60 16.25
N TRP A 302 -9.31 -15.53 15.69
CA TRP A 302 -9.02 -14.16 16.11
C TRP A 302 -9.51 -13.85 17.53
N ILE A 303 -10.72 -14.26 17.89
CA ILE A 303 -11.30 -14.01 19.23
C ILE A 303 -10.63 -14.89 20.28
N ASP A 304 -10.27 -16.13 19.93
CA ASP A 304 -9.59 -17.08 20.82
C ASP A 304 -8.22 -16.57 21.27
N ASN A 305 -7.36 -16.19 20.31
CA ASN A 305 -6.02 -15.67 20.62
C ASN A 305 -5.50 -14.71 19.55
N PRO A 306 -5.82 -13.41 19.65
CA PRO A 306 -5.40 -12.41 18.68
C PRO A 306 -3.88 -12.32 18.49
N GLU A 307 -3.11 -12.42 19.58
CA GLU A 307 -1.64 -12.34 19.56
C GLU A 307 -1.02 -13.54 18.81
N ALA A 308 -1.59 -14.73 18.92
CA ALA A 308 -1.07 -15.90 18.22
C ALA A 308 -1.24 -15.82 16.71
N VAL A 309 -2.33 -15.21 16.23
CA VAL A 309 -2.62 -15.11 14.80
C VAL A 309 -2.12 -13.81 14.17
N LYS A 310 -1.94 -12.74 14.97
CA LYS A 310 -1.37 -11.46 14.55
C LYS A 310 -0.44 -10.92 15.63
N PRO A 311 0.86 -11.25 15.57
CA PRO A 311 1.83 -10.83 16.59
C PRO A 311 1.83 -9.31 16.83
N GLY A 312 1.75 -8.90 18.08
CA GLY A 312 1.65 -7.51 18.49
C GLY A 312 0.22 -6.93 18.43
N ALA A 313 -0.80 -7.77 18.23
CA ALA A 313 -2.20 -7.33 18.35
C ALA A 313 -2.48 -6.76 19.74
N LEU A 314 -3.16 -5.61 19.80
CA LEU A 314 -3.52 -4.96 21.05
C LEU A 314 -4.85 -5.45 21.63
N MET A 315 -5.61 -6.25 20.89
CA MET A 315 -6.82 -6.92 21.38
C MET A 315 -6.38 -8.02 22.35
N PRO A 316 -6.85 -8.01 23.61
CA PRO A 316 -6.48 -9.04 24.59
C PRO A 316 -7.19 -10.36 24.34
N ASP A 317 -6.58 -11.44 24.78
CA ASP A 317 -7.26 -12.73 24.99
C ASP A 317 -8.10 -12.63 26.28
N TYR A 318 -9.41 -12.83 26.14
CA TYR A 318 -10.35 -12.78 27.27
C TYR A 318 -10.56 -14.14 27.96
N GLY A 319 -9.93 -15.21 27.46
CA GLY A 319 -10.08 -16.56 28.00
C GLY A 319 -11.49 -17.12 27.86
N LEU A 320 -12.20 -16.75 26.80
CA LEU A 320 -13.55 -17.24 26.52
C LEU A 320 -13.51 -18.73 26.17
N SER A 321 -14.50 -19.48 26.62
CA SER A 321 -14.68 -20.86 26.20
C SER A 321 -15.06 -20.93 24.70
N SER A 322 -14.82 -22.08 24.08
CA SER A 322 -15.19 -22.29 22.66
C SER A 322 -16.68 -22.03 22.41
N ASP A 323 -17.53 -22.32 23.38
CA ASP A 323 -18.96 -22.10 23.30
C ASP A 323 -19.29 -20.58 23.34
N GLU A 324 -18.65 -19.82 24.20
CA GLU A 324 -18.77 -18.37 24.26
C GLU A 324 -18.23 -17.69 23.01
N ILE A 325 -17.11 -18.15 22.46
CA ILE A 325 -16.56 -17.68 21.18
C ILE A 325 -17.57 -17.89 20.06
N ASP A 326 -18.19 -19.08 19.99
CA ASP A 326 -19.21 -19.39 19.00
C ASP A 326 -20.42 -18.47 19.08
N ALA A 327 -20.82 -18.08 20.29
CA ALA A 327 -21.91 -17.12 20.51
C ALA A 327 -21.51 -15.70 20.04
N VAL A 328 -20.33 -15.20 20.42
CA VAL A 328 -19.83 -13.89 20.00
C VAL A 328 -19.68 -13.83 18.47
N VAL A 329 -19.16 -14.89 17.83
CA VAL A 329 -19.08 -14.98 16.37
C VAL A 329 -20.46 -14.88 15.73
N ALA A 330 -21.46 -15.60 16.26
CA ALA A 330 -22.85 -15.52 15.77
C ALA A 330 -23.43 -14.10 15.89
N TYR A 331 -23.11 -13.39 16.97
CA TYR A 331 -23.51 -12.01 17.16
C TYR A 331 -22.84 -11.08 16.13
N LEU A 332 -21.49 -11.12 16.01
CA LEU A 332 -20.77 -10.28 15.07
C LEU A 332 -21.17 -10.52 13.61
N GLN A 333 -21.48 -11.76 13.25
CA GLN A 333 -21.97 -12.11 11.91
C GLN A 333 -23.44 -11.73 11.66
N SER A 334 -24.17 -11.26 12.67
CA SER A 334 -25.51 -10.72 12.53
C SER A 334 -25.53 -9.18 12.34
N LEU A 335 -24.38 -8.52 12.44
CA LEU A 335 -24.23 -7.07 12.31
C LEU A 335 -24.05 -6.68 10.83
N GLU A 336 -25.14 -6.74 10.08
CA GLU A 336 -25.21 -6.35 8.66
C GLU A 336 -25.50 -4.86 8.48
#